data_079527902eb15d9cde5d3554fa6ab2e0
#
_entry.id   079527902eb15d9cde5d3554fa6ab2e0
#
_cell.length_a   1.000
_cell.length_b   1.000
_cell.length_c   1.000
_cell.angle_alpha   90.00
_cell.angle_beta   90.00
_cell.angle_gamma   90.00
#
_symmetry.space_group_name_H-M   'P 1'
#
loop_
_entity.id
_entity.type
_entity.pdbx_description
1 polymer ?
#
loop_
_entity_poly.entity_id
_entity_poly.type
_entity_poly.pdbx_seq_one_letter_code
_entity_poly.pdbx_strand_id
1 'polypeptide(L)'
;MSDLHALNLEPGDIVGGYTLISRLGTGAMGSVWRVVDGGGTSYAMKILRDSLDDEDAASQHAQATARERLRREAMALKRIKDPGVCSIVDMEIDDALAFIVTELIEGKNLREDVMQNGRYVGEDLERLASKLIDAVRAVHAAGIVHRDIKPTNVMISVTGPVLVDFGIAMGEGESHVTSTGLVMGTPGFIAPEIIEGVEANDATDWWSTASVLAFAATGAPVFGTQPMMAVLQREAAGNANLQGLPPRTLQAFRAALDPNPRQRCTPAQLLEAIQADAWQTPEPMPPFDSPAPMSGAALRKNQYVDNPRRLWRAQSMPTAMISYDPAELHTSAPAQGEIE
;
A
#
# COMPACT_ATOMS: atom_id res chain seq x y z
N MET A 1 -35.98 -4.50 19.27
CA MET A 1 -35.44 -3.23 19.77
C MET A 1 -34.00 -3.54 20.19
N SER A 2 -33.12 -3.39 19.28
CA SER A 2 -31.68 -3.57 19.58
C SER A 2 -31.03 -2.32 19.03
N ASP A 3 -30.78 -1.36 19.94
CA ASP A 3 -30.01 -0.17 19.65
C ASP A 3 -28.59 -0.58 19.26
N LEU A 4 -28.35 -0.74 17.97
CA LEU A 4 -27.02 -0.87 17.39
C LEU A 4 -26.35 0.52 17.23
N HIS A 5 -26.67 1.43 18.15
CA HIS A 5 -25.98 2.70 18.28
C HIS A 5 -24.50 2.44 18.58
N ALA A 6 -23.65 2.83 17.60
CA ALA A 6 -22.21 2.94 17.73
C ALA A 6 -21.62 1.78 18.55
N LEU A 7 -21.47 0.61 17.95
CA LEU A 7 -20.82 -0.54 18.58
C LEU A 7 -19.51 -0.08 19.19
N ASN A 8 -19.53 0.12 20.51
CA ASN A 8 -18.33 0.43 21.27
C ASN A 8 -17.53 -0.88 21.40
N LEU A 9 -16.99 -1.35 20.25
CA LEU A 9 -16.22 -2.58 20.20
C LEU A 9 -14.91 -2.40 20.96
N GLU A 10 -14.64 -3.38 21.82
CA GLU A 10 -13.45 -3.41 22.68
C GLU A 10 -12.63 -4.67 22.42
N PRO A 11 -11.32 -4.64 22.76
CA PRO A 11 -10.51 -5.86 22.75
C PRO A 11 -11.14 -6.95 23.64
N GLY A 12 -11.28 -8.16 23.11
CA GLY A 12 -11.93 -9.29 23.74
C GLY A 12 -13.34 -9.58 23.21
N ASP A 13 -13.99 -8.65 22.52
CA ASP A 13 -15.27 -8.90 21.88
C ASP A 13 -15.14 -9.93 20.75
N ILE A 14 -16.23 -10.65 20.49
CA ILE A 14 -16.28 -11.65 19.43
C ILE A 14 -17.22 -11.16 18.32
N VAL A 15 -16.69 -11.10 17.09
CA VAL A 15 -17.41 -10.71 15.89
C VAL A 15 -17.22 -11.81 14.84
N GLY A 16 -18.30 -12.41 14.34
CA GLY A 16 -18.26 -13.45 13.31
C GLY A 16 -17.40 -14.66 13.68
N GLY A 17 -17.24 -14.97 14.97
CA GLY A 17 -16.37 -16.06 15.45
C GLY A 17 -14.90 -15.69 15.63
N TYR A 18 -14.53 -14.44 15.38
CA TYR A 18 -13.19 -13.89 15.59
C TYR A 18 -13.14 -13.04 16.87
N THR A 19 -12.09 -13.20 17.66
CA THR A 19 -11.84 -12.37 18.85
C THR A 19 -11.07 -11.10 18.46
N LEU A 20 -11.60 -9.93 18.80
CA LEU A 20 -10.93 -8.64 18.60
C LEU A 20 -9.73 -8.52 19.54
N ILE A 21 -8.54 -8.24 19.02
CA ILE A 21 -7.31 -8.13 19.81
C ILE A 21 -6.91 -6.66 20.00
N SER A 22 -6.82 -5.91 18.93
CA SER A 22 -6.45 -4.49 18.96
C SER A 22 -6.97 -3.78 17.71
N ARG A 23 -7.27 -2.49 17.88
CA ARG A 23 -7.68 -1.65 16.74
C ARG A 23 -6.45 -1.23 15.95
N LEU A 24 -6.44 -1.51 14.65
CA LEU A 24 -5.39 -1.14 13.70
C LEU A 24 -5.64 0.25 13.09
N GLY A 25 -6.91 0.63 12.91
CA GLY A 25 -7.28 1.90 12.32
C GLY A 25 -8.76 2.22 12.45
N THR A 26 -9.10 3.50 12.23
CA THR A 26 -10.49 3.98 12.18
C THR A 26 -10.61 4.97 11.03
N GLY A 27 -11.66 4.87 10.25
CA GLY A 27 -11.96 5.75 9.13
C GLY A 27 -13.45 6.05 8.99
N ALA A 28 -13.81 6.83 7.98
CA ALA A 28 -15.20 7.16 7.69
C ALA A 28 -16.07 5.91 7.43
N MET A 29 -15.48 4.88 6.79
CA MET A 29 -16.15 3.65 6.38
C MET A 29 -16.17 2.56 7.45
N GLY A 30 -15.61 2.80 8.64
CA GLY A 30 -15.59 1.80 9.71
C GLY A 30 -14.27 1.74 10.47
N SER A 31 -14.03 0.60 11.12
CA SER A 31 -12.83 0.33 11.90
C SER A 31 -12.13 -0.95 11.42
N VAL A 32 -10.80 -0.95 11.45
CA VAL A 32 -9.97 -2.11 11.15
C VAL A 32 -9.37 -2.66 12.44
N TRP A 33 -9.50 -3.94 12.65
CA TRP A 33 -9.06 -4.65 13.84
C TRP A 33 -8.10 -5.78 13.50
N ARG A 34 -7.11 -5.97 14.36
CA ARG A 34 -6.42 -7.25 14.46
C ARG A 34 -7.33 -8.21 15.21
N VAL A 35 -7.58 -9.37 14.61
CA VAL A 35 -8.45 -10.40 15.17
C VAL A 35 -7.74 -11.75 15.17
N VAL A 36 -8.26 -12.70 15.96
CA VAL A 36 -7.74 -14.06 16.03
C VAL A 36 -8.91 -15.01 15.89
N ASP A 37 -8.76 -16.06 15.08
CA ASP A 37 -9.72 -17.14 14.94
C ASP A 37 -9.63 -18.14 16.12
N GLY A 38 -10.53 -19.13 16.16
CA GLY A 38 -10.52 -20.18 17.17
C GLY A 38 -9.28 -21.09 17.15
N GLY A 39 -8.47 -21.04 16.09
CA GLY A 39 -7.21 -21.75 15.94
C GLY A 39 -5.98 -20.94 16.36
N GLY A 40 -6.14 -19.67 16.75
CA GLY A 40 -5.07 -18.79 17.15
C GLY A 40 -4.37 -18.05 16.00
N THR A 41 -4.89 -18.14 14.78
CA THR A 41 -4.34 -17.41 13.63
C THR A 41 -4.82 -15.96 13.62
N SER A 42 -3.89 -15.03 13.37
CA SER A 42 -4.20 -13.58 13.33
C SER A 42 -4.58 -13.13 11.93
N TYR A 43 -5.58 -12.24 11.87
CA TYR A 43 -6.10 -11.63 10.65
C TYR A 43 -6.34 -10.13 10.86
N ALA A 44 -6.61 -9.40 9.76
CA ALA A 44 -7.16 -8.07 9.81
C ALA A 44 -8.66 -8.14 9.47
N MET A 45 -9.51 -7.52 10.29
CA MET A 45 -10.95 -7.46 10.07
C MET A 45 -11.37 -5.99 9.91
N LYS A 46 -11.95 -5.66 8.78
CA LYS A 46 -12.61 -4.38 8.55
C LYS A 46 -14.08 -4.53 8.87
N ILE A 47 -14.52 -3.84 9.92
CA ILE A 47 -15.91 -3.76 10.33
C ILE A 47 -16.48 -2.49 9.69
N LEU A 48 -17.50 -2.66 8.85
CA LEU A 48 -18.13 -1.57 8.12
C LEU A 48 -19.10 -0.82 9.03
N ARG A 49 -19.10 0.52 8.93
CA ARG A 49 -20.18 1.31 9.54
C ARG A 49 -21.43 1.11 8.73
N ASP A 50 -22.49 0.73 9.39
CA ASP A 50 -23.81 0.82 8.80
C ASP A 50 -24.14 2.30 8.59
N SER A 51 -23.99 2.79 7.37
CA SER A 51 -24.59 4.05 6.93
C SER A 51 -26.07 3.85 6.57
N LEU A 52 -26.73 2.85 7.16
CA LEU A 52 -27.92 2.18 6.68
C LEU A 52 -29.14 2.43 7.58
N ASP A 53 -29.07 3.46 8.45
CA ASP A 53 -30.15 3.79 9.37
C ASP A 53 -31.29 4.67 8.77
N ASP A 54 -31.43 4.73 7.44
CA ASP A 54 -32.55 5.38 6.80
C ASP A 54 -33.74 4.41 6.64
N GLU A 55 -34.80 4.62 7.41
CA GLU A 55 -36.03 3.78 7.45
C GLU A 55 -36.90 3.89 6.20
N ASP A 56 -36.57 4.73 5.21
CA ASP A 56 -37.37 4.91 4.00
C ASP A 56 -37.24 3.75 3.03
N ALA A 57 -38.37 3.30 2.46
CA ALA A 57 -38.41 2.17 1.52
C ALA A 57 -37.54 2.36 0.27
N ALA A 58 -37.31 3.59 -0.17
CA ALA A 58 -36.41 3.92 -1.27
C ALA A 58 -34.94 3.70 -0.86
N SER A 59 -34.57 4.05 0.38
CA SER A 59 -33.28 3.80 0.99
C SER A 59 -33.01 2.30 1.14
N GLN A 60 -33.99 1.51 1.54
CA GLN A 60 -33.84 0.05 1.69
C GLN A 60 -33.50 -0.65 0.37
N HIS A 61 -34.09 -0.23 -0.74
CA HIS A 61 -33.80 -0.80 -2.06
C HIS A 61 -32.39 -0.40 -2.53
N ALA A 62 -31.99 0.86 -2.31
CA ALA A 62 -30.64 1.34 -2.61
C ALA A 62 -29.59 0.59 -1.76
N GLN A 63 -29.89 0.36 -0.48
CA GLN A 63 -29.04 -0.39 0.45
C GLN A 63 -28.86 -1.85 0.03
N ALA A 64 -29.95 -2.56 -0.32
CA ALA A 64 -29.87 -3.93 -0.81
C ALA A 64 -28.99 -4.03 -2.08
N THR A 65 -29.11 -3.03 -2.96
CA THR A 65 -28.28 -2.94 -4.16
C THR A 65 -26.81 -2.68 -3.82
N ALA A 66 -26.52 -1.80 -2.85
CA ALA A 66 -25.14 -1.52 -2.40
C ALA A 66 -24.50 -2.75 -1.74
N ARG A 67 -25.23 -3.48 -0.87
CA ARG A 67 -24.74 -4.74 -0.27
C ARG A 67 -24.48 -5.81 -1.31
N GLU A 68 -25.34 -5.96 -2.31
CA GLU A 68 -25.11 -6.95 -3.38
C GLU A 68 -23.89 -6.60 -4.24
N ARG A 69 -23.62 -5.32 -4.50
CA ARG A 69 -22.41 -4.86 -5.18
C ARG A 69 -21.17 -5.14 -4.34
N LEU A 70 -21.19 -4.78 -3.05
CA LEU A 70 -20.12 -5.04 -2.09
C LEU A 70 -19.77 -6.53 -2.04
N ARG A 71 -20.81 -7.39 -1.98
CA ARG A 71 -20.64 -8.84 -2.01
C ARG A 71 -19.96 -9.28 -3.30
N ARG A 72 -20.40 -8.79 -4.45
CA ARG A 72 -19.87 -9.16 -5.76
C ARG A 72 -18.41 -8.76 -5.90
N GLU A 73 -18.05 -7.54 -5.50
CA GLU A 73 -16.67 -7.06 -5.53
C GLU A 73 -15.78 -7.86 -4.55
N ALA A 74 -16.24 -8.09 -3.33
CA ALA A 74 -15.51 -8.91 -2.35
C ALA A 74 -15.31 -10.36 -2.84
N MET A 75 -16.31 -10.96 -3.49
CA MET A 75 -16.19 -12.29 -4.10
C MET A 75 -15.22 -12.31 -5.28
N ALA A 76 -15.13 -11.24 -6.06
CA ALA A 76 -14.15 -11.13 -7.13
C ALA A 76 -12.73 -10.97 -6.57
N LEU A 77 -12.54 -10.12 -5.56
CA LEU A 77 -11.26 -9.98 -4.84
C LEU A 77 -10.78 -11.30 -4.23
N LYS A 78 -11.68 -12.08 -3.63
CA LYS A 78 -11.34 -13.39 -3.06
C LYS A 78 -10.74 -14.38 -4.07
N ARG A 79 -10.98 -14.17 -5.38
CA ARG A 79 -10.44 -15.02 -6.46
C ARG A 79 -9.05 -14.59 -6.92
N ILE A 80 -8.60 -13.39 -6.58
CA ILE A 80 -7.28 -12.90 -6.97
C ILE A 80 -6.22 -13.73 -6.25
N LYS A 81 -5.22 -14.22 -6.99
CA LYS A 81 -4.09 -15.00 -6.49
C LYS A 81 -2.79 -14.29 -6.87
N ASP A 82 -2.60 -13.08 -6.37
CA ASP A 82 -1.40 -12.28 -6.59
C ASP A 82 -0.75 -11.94 -5.24
N PRO A 83 0.56 -12.12 -5.06
CA PRO A 83 1.24 -11.85 -3.80
C PRO A 83 1.27 -10.35 -3.43
N GLY A 84 1.00 -9.47 -4.38
CA GLY A 84 0.87 -8.02 -4.15
C GLY A 84 -0.55 -7.57 -3.81
N VAL A 85 -1.50 -8.50 -3.68
CA VAL A 85 -2.91 -8.21 -3.38
C VAL A 85 -3.32 -8.96 -2.12
N CYS A 86 -3.77 -8.22 -1.10
CA CYS A 86 -4.21 -8.79 0.19
C CYS A 86 -5.39 -9.73 -0.01
N SER A 87 -5.27 -10.97 0.47
CA SER A 87 -6.28 -12.01 0.27
C SER A 87 -7.45 -11.84 1.24
N ILE A 88 -8.69 -11.93 0.72
CA ILE A 88 -9.89 -12.04 1.56
C ILE A 88 -10.03 -13.49 2.03
N VAL A 89 -10.06 -13.66 3.34
CA VAL A 89 -10.22 -14.97 4.01
C VAL A 89 -11.70 -15.26 4.24
N ASP A 90 -12.41 -14.29 4.81
CA ASP A 90 -13.81 -14.43 5.20
C ASP A 90 -14.57 -13.10 5.06
N MET A 91 -15.89 -13.13 5.02
CA MET A 91 -16.73 -11.94 5.00
C MET A 91 -18.16 -12.25 5.41
N GLU A 92 -18.78 -11.30 6.09
CA GLU A 92 -20.22 -11.27 6.36
C GLU A 92 -20.75 -9.88 5.95
N ILE A 93 -21.76 -9.84 5.09
CA ILE A 93 -22.26 -8.60 4.50
C ILE A 93 -23.75 -8.45 4.74
N ASP A 94 -24.45 -9.53 5.05
CA ASP A 94 -25.91 -9.57 5.12
C ASP A 94 -26.48 -9.31 6.51
N ASP A 95 -25.66 -9.51 7.55
CA ASP A 95 -26.05 -9.27 8.92
C ASP A 95 -26.03 -7.79 9.31
N ALA A 96 -26.59 -7.48 10.44
CA ALA A 96 -26.59 -6.15 11.03
C ALA A 96 -25.18 -5.56 11.23
N LEU A 97 -24.17 -6.42 11.32
CA LEU A 97 -22.76 -6.06 11.41
C LEU A 97 -22.00 -6.65 10.23
N ALA A 98 -21.81 -5.85 9.18
CA ALA A 98 -21.02 -6.26 8.02
C ALA A 98 -19.51 -6.15 8.30
N PHE A 99 -18.76 -7.21 7.92
CA PHE A 99 -17.30 -7.20 8.04
C PHE A 99 -16.62 -7.99 6.93
N ILE A 100 -15.34 -7.66 6.70
CA ILE A 100 -14.46 -8.38 5.77
C ILE A 100 -13.20 -8.75 6.54
N VAL A 101 -12.80 -10.02 6.49
CA VAL A 101 -11.59 -10.55 7.09
C VAL A 101 -10.55 -10.79 6.00
N THR A 102 -9.37 -10.26 6.17
CA THR A 102 -8.24 -10.43 5.26
C THR A 102 -7.05 -11.03 5.99
N GLU A 103 -6.09 -11.56 5.24
CA GLU A 103 -4.79 -11.87 5.82
C GLU A 103 -4.20 -10.64 6.52
N LEU A 104 -3.50 -10.85 7.63
CA LEU A 104 -2.77 -9.78 8.31
C LEU A 104 -1.40 -9.61 7.65
N ILE A 105 -1.21 -8.49 6.98
CA ILE A 105 0.08 -8.16 6.38
C ILE A 105 0.97 -7.53 7.44
N GLU A 106 2.00 -8.27 7.84
CA GLU A 106 3.01 -7.75 8.77
C GLU A 106 3.96 -6.79 8.05
N GLY A 107 4.17 -5.61 8.63
CA GLY A 107 5.02 -4.58 8.05
C GLY A 107 4.49 -3.18 8.34
N LYS A 108 5.10 -2.20 7.70
CA LYS A 108 4.68 -0.79 7.73
C LYS A 108 4.01 -0.45 6.41
N ASN A 109 3.08 0.50 6.45
CA ASN A 109 2.59 1.05 5.20
C ASN A 109 3.69 1.90 4.52
N LEU A 110 3.55 2.14 3.22
CA LEU A 110 4.54 2.85 2.41
C LEU A 110 4.84 4.26 2.94
N ARG A 111 3.84 4.95 3.52
CA ARG A 111 4.05 6.27 4.12
C ARG A 111 5.01 6.18 5.31
N GLU A 112 4.77 5.25 6.23
CA GLU A 112 5.61 5.03 7.40
C GLU A 112 7.01 4.55 7.00
N ASP A 113 7.09 3.69 5.99
CA ASP A 113 8.35 3.19 5.47
C ASP A 113 9.19 4.31 4.84
N VAL A 114 8.59 5.19 4.02
CA VAL A 114 9.27 6.37 3.47
C VAL A 114 9.72 7.33 4.58
N MET A 115 8.90 7.57 5.59
CA MET A 115 9.26 8.45 6.72
C MET A 115 10.44 7.89 7.52
N GLN A 116 10.53 6.58 7.69
CA GLN A 116 11.57 5.94 8.49
C GLN A 116 12.85 5.66 7.70
N ASN A 117 12.72 5.18 6.47
CA ASN A 117 13.81 4.65 5.65
C ASN A 117 14.20 5.59 4.49
N GLY A 118 13.51 6.73 4.35
CA GLY A 118 13.71 7.68 3.26
C GLY A 118 13.06 7.25 1.94
N ARG A 119 13.31 8.04 0.90
CA ARG A 119 12.76 7.82 -0.44
C ARG A 119 13.29 6.53 -1.08
N TYR A 120 12.55 6.03 -2.06
CA TYR A 120 12.96 4.91 -2.91
C TYR A 120 13.79 5.43 -4.09
N VAL A 121 14.92 4.80 -4.36
CA VAL A 121 15.82 5.17 -5.47
C VAL A 121 16.36 3.93 -6.16
N GLY A 122 16.76 4.07 -7.44
CA GLY A 122 17.39 3.00 -8.21
C GLY A 122 16.56 1.71 -8.21
N GLU A 123 17.17 0.59 -7.90
CA GLU A 123 16.55 -0.73 -7.88
C GLU A 123 15.41 -0.86 -6.87
N ASP A 124 15.45 -0.14 -5.73
CA ASP A 124 14.34 -0.20 -4.76
C ASP A 124 13.07 0.43 -5.34
N LEU A 125 13.21 1.55 -6.08
CA LEU A 125 12.09 2.19 -6.77
C LEU A 125 11.57 1.32 -7.91
N GLU A 126 12.46 0.75 -8.71
CA GLU A 126 12.11 -0.15 -9.80
C GLU A 126 11.29 -1.33 -9.28
N ARG A 127 11.75 -1.98 -8.22
CA ARG A 127 11.09 -3.14 -7.63
C ARG A 127 9.73 -2.79 -7.02
N LEU A 128 9.64 -1.66 -6.32
CA LEU A 128 8.37 -1.15 -5.80
C LEU A 128 7.40 -0.91 -6.96
N ALA A 129 7.85 -0.24 -8.03
CA ALA A 129 7.03 0.10 -9.18
C ALA A 129 6.56 -1.17 -9.93
N SER A 130 7.46 -2.10 -10.23
CA SER A 130 7.13 -3.35 -10.91
C SER A 130 6.05 -4.13 -10.15
N LYS A 131 6.27 -4.41 -8.86
CA LYS A 131 5.35 -5.22 -8.06
C LYS A 131 4.02 -4.51 -7.81
N LEU A 132 4.01 -3.19 -7.58
CA LEU A 132 2.78 -2.45 -7.36
C LEU A 132 1.94 -2.37 -8.66
N ILE A 133 2.57 -2.15 -9.81
CA ILE A 133 1.90 -2.16 -11.10
C ILE A 133 1.31 -3.55 -11.38
N ASP A 134 2.02 -4.63 -11.09
CA ASP A 134 1.50 -5.99 -11.28
C ASP A 134 0.30 -6.27 -10.37
N ALA A 135 0.35 -5.84 -9.11
CA ALA A 135 -0.76 -5.95 -8.17
C ALA A 135 -2.02 -5.21 -8.67
N VAL A 136 -1.87 -3.94 -9.10
CA VAL A 136 -3.00 -3.16 -9.65
C VAL A 136 -3.54 -3.82 -10.92
N ARG A 137 -2.67 -4.33 -11.79
CA ARG A 137 -3.09 -5.07 -12.99
C ARG A 137 -3.87 -6.33 -12.65
N ALA A 138 -3.48 -7.07 -11.60
CA ALA A 138 -4.21 -8.25 -11.15
C ALA A 138 -5.62 -7.90 -10.63
N VAL A 139 -5.76 -6.77 -9.94
CA VAL A 139 -7.06 -6.24 -9.49
C VAL A 139 -7.95 -5.90 -10.68
N HIS A 140 -7.43 -5.13 -11.67
CA HIS A 140 -8.17 -4.75 -12.88
C HIS A 140 -8.54 -5.97 -13.73
N ALA A 141 -7.66 -6.97 -13.82
CA ALA A 141 -7.97 -8.22 -14.55
C ALA A 141 -9.13 -9.01 -13.92
N ALA A 142 -9.42 -8.81 -12.63
CA ALA A 142 -10.59 -9.35 -11.96
C ALA A 142 -11.86 -8.50 -12.15
N GLY A 143 -11.79 -7.41 -12.92
CA GLY A 143 -12.88 -6.47 -13.17
C GLY A 143 -13.16 -5.54 -11.99
N ILE A 144 -12.18 -5.28 -11.14
CA ILE A 144 -12.30 -4.46 -9.94
C ILE A 144 -11.46 -3.19 -10.11
N VAL A 145 -12.00 -2.07 -9.66
CA VAL A 145 -11.29 -0.80 -9.48
C VAL A 145 -11.04 -0.61 -7.98
N HIS A 146 -9.80 -0.28 -7.59
CA HIS A 146 -9.43 -0.16 -6.17
C HIS A 146 -10.01 1.10 -5.50
N ARG A 147 -10.09 2.22 -6.21
CA ARG A 147 -10.70 3.52 -5.83
C ARG A 147 -10.00 4.29 -4.70
N ASP A 148 -9.12 3.67 -3.93
CA ASP A 148 -8.44 4.32 -2.78
C ASP A 148 -6.94 3.94 -2.72
N ILE A 149 -6.23 3.99 -3.85
CA ILE A 149 -4.79 3.74 -3.90
C ILE A 149 -4.06 4.95 -3.33
N LYS A 150 -3.40 4.74 -2.17
CA LYS A 150 -2.63 5.75 -1.43
C LYS A 150 -1.53 5.08 -0.61
N PRO A 151 -0.51 5.83 -0.15
CA PRO A 151 0.63 5.23 0.56
C PRO A 151 0.27 4.47 1.84
N THR A 152 -0.85 4.80 2.51
CA THR A 152 -1.31 4.07 3.70
C THR A 152 -1.98 2.73 3.37
N ASN A 153 -2.41 2.55 2.12
CA ASN A 153 -3.05 1.32 1.62
C ASN A 153 -2.08 0.42 0.83
N VAL A 154 -0.77 0.72 0.89
CA VAL A 154 0.31 -0.12 0.36
C VAL A 154 1.17 -0.56 1.53
N MET A 155 1.05 -1.82 1.94
CA MET A 155 1.88 -2.41 2.99
C MET A 155 3.22 -2.87 2.43
N ILE A 156 4.31 -2.62 3.14
CA ILE A 156 5.66 -3.04 2.76
C ILE A 156 6.03 -4.27 3.56
N SER A 157 5.83 -5.43 2.97
CA SER A 157 6.19 -6.71 3.55
C SER A 157 7.60 -7.15 3.15
N VAL A 158 8.07 -8.27 3.72
CA VAL A 158 9.35 -8.89 3.35
C VAL A 158 9.38 -9.39 1.91
N THR A 159 8.22 -9.67 1.32
CA THR A 159 8.10 -10.16 -0.07
C THR A 159 7.87 -9.04 -1.08
N GLY A 160 7.49 -7.85 -0.64
CA GLY A 160 7.21 -6.70 -1.50
C GLY A 160 6.04 -5.86 -1.03
N PRO A 161 5.60 -4.89 -1.86
CA PRO A 161 4.40 -4.13 -1.59
C PRO A 161 3.16 -5.04 -1.72
N VAL A 162 2.18 -4.82 -0.84
CA VAL A 162 0.87 -5.49 -0.85
C VAL A 162 -0.22 -4.43 -0.76
N LEU A 163 -1.12 -4.42 -1.73
CA LEU A 163 -2.33 -3.58 -1.71
C LEU A 163 -3.31 -4.11 -0.67
N VAL A 164 -3.76 -3.22 0.19
CA VAL A 164 -4.75 -3.49 1.24
C VAL A 164 -5.89 -2.48 1.17
N ASP A 165 -6.98 -2.75 1.88
CA ASP A 165 -8.08 -1.82 2.10
C ASP A 165 -8.70 -1.29 0.80
N PHE A 166 -9.21 -2.20 -0.02
CA PHE A 166 -9.96 -1.87 -1.23
C PHE A 166 -11.16 -0.99 -0.89
N GLY A 167 -11.39 0.04 -1.69
CA GLY A 167 -12.50 0.96 -1.54
C GLY A 167 -13.88 0.35 -1.91
N ILE A 168 -14.07 -0.95 -1.66
CA ILE A 168 -15.29 -1.70 -1.98
C ILE A 168 -16.55 -1.19 -1.24
N ALA A 169 -16.39 -0.46 -0.15
CA ALA A 169 -17.49 0.21 0.54
C ALA A 169 -17.94 1.51 -0.15
N MET A 170 -17.19 1.98 -1.16
CA MET A 170 -17.57 3.11 -2.02
C MET A 170 -18.36 2.55 -3.21
N GLY A 171 -19.69 2.63 -3.18
CA GLY A 171 -20.54 2.11 -4.25
C GLY A 171 -20.25 2.72 -5.62
N GLU A 172 -20.45 1.95 -6.72
CA GLU A 172 -20.57 2.53 -8.05
C GLU A 172 -21.76 3.51 -8.07
N GLY A 173 -21.53 4.73 -8.58
CA GLY A 173 -22.54 5.80 -8.62
C GLY A 173 -22.57 6.65 -7.37
N GLU A 174 -21.82 6.36 -6.31
CA GLU A 174 -21.54 7.36 -5.30
C GLU A 174 -20.51 8.34 -5.88
N SER A 175 -21.01 9.53 -6.23
CA SER A 175 -20.14 10.62 -6.66
C SER A 175 -19.10 10.88 -5.57
N HIS A 176 -17.83 10.80 -5.91
CA HIS A 176 -16.74 11.23 -5.01
C HIS A 176 -16.88 12.70 -4.58
N VAL A 177 -17.77 13.43 -5.23
CA VAL A 177 -18.21 14.76 -4.86
C VAL A 177 -19.57 14.63 -4.18
N THR A 178 -19.61 14.81 -2.86
CA THR A 178 -20.87 14.83 -2.12
C THR A 178 -21.78 15.95 -2.63
N SER A 179 -23.10 15.83 -2.38
CA SER A 179 -24.06 16.90 -2.68
C SER A 179 -23.70 18.25 -2.06
N THR A 180 -22.80 18.27 -1.10
CA THR A 180 -22.22 19.47 -0.47
C THR A 180 -20.91 19.96 -1.13
N GLY A 181 -20.49 19.35 -2.26
CA GLY A 181 -19.24 19.69 -2.96
C GLY A 181 -17.97 19.20 -2.27
N LEU A 182 -18.08 18.32 -1.27
CA LEU A 182 -16.90 17.70 -0.65
C LEU A 182 -16.41 16.54 -1.53
N VAL A 183 -15.13 16.59 -1.91
CA VAL A 183 -14.47 15.49 -2.63
C VAL A 183 -14.15 14.38 -1.64
N MET A 184 -14.69 13.18 -1.87
CA MET A 184 -14.39 12.00 -1.06
C MET A 184 -13.11 11.36 -1.59
N GLY A 185 -12.09 11.23 -0.74
CA GLY A 185 -10.78 10.67 -1.08
C GLY A 185 -9.66 11.33 -0.28
N THR A 186 -8.43 10.89 -0.52
CA THR A 186 -7.23 11.45 0.13
C THR A 186 -6.55 12.44 -0.83
N PRO A 187 -6.64 13.78 -0.57
CA PRO A 187 -5.98 14.78 -1.41
C PRO A 187 -4.49 14.48 -1.58
N GLY A 188 -4.01 14.62 -2.80
CA GLY A 188 -2.66 14.22 -3.20
C GLY A 188 -2.61 12.90 -3.99
N PHE A 189 -3.72 12.13 -4.00
CA PHE A 189 -3.83 10.82 -4.64
C PHE A 189 -5.15 10.65 -5.42
N ILE A 190 -5.90 11.73 -5.64
CA ILE A 190 -7.19 11.73 -6.34
C ILE A 190 -6.98 12.14 -7.79
N ALA A 191 -7.39 11.30 -8.74
CA ALA A 191 -7.29 11.62 -10.16
C ALA A 191 -8.12 12.88 -10.49
N PRO A 192 -7.62 13.78 -11.37
CA PRO A 192 -8.32 15.01 -11.74
C PRO A 192 -9.75 14.81 -12.20
N GLU A 193 -10.02 13.79 -12.99
CA GLU A 193 -11.35 13.47 -13.48
C GLU A 193 -12.33 13.07 -12.36
N ILE A 194 -11.83 12.52 -11.25
CA ILE A 194 -12.66 12.26 -10.06
C ILE A 194 -13.10 13.58 -9.40
N ILE A 195 -12.19 14.58 -9.37
CA ILE A 195 -12.52 15.93 -8.86
C ILE A 195 -13.61 16.58 -9.74
N GLU A 196 -13.63 16.25 -11.03
CA GLU A 196 -14.64 16.69 -12.01
C GLU A 196 -15.95 15.87 -11.95
N GLY A 197 -16.02 14.84 -11.10
CA GLY A 197 -17.22 14.02 -10.90
C GLY A 197 -17.34 12.82 -11.84
N VAL A 198 -16.27 12.45 -12.53
CA VAL A 198 -16.24 11.20 -13.32
C VAL A 198 -16.15 10.01 -12.39
N GLU A 199 -16.81 8.91 -12.72
CA GLU A 199 -16.73 7.67 -11.96
C GLU A 199 -15.32 7.05 -12.02
N ALA A 200 -14.93 6.41 -10.91
CA ALA A 200 -13.65 5.72 -10.82
C ALA A 200 -13.55 4.56 -11.83
N ASN A 201 -12.41 4.43 -12.45
CA ASN A 201 -12.10 3.39 -13.43
C ASN A 201 -10.60 3.06 -13.39
N ASP A 202 -10.14 2.13 -14.23
CA ASP A 202 -8.74 1.73 -14.30
C ASP A 202 -7.78 2.92 -14.46
N ALA A 203 -8.14 3.92 -15.27
CA ALA A 203 -7.29 5.08 -15.50
C ALA A 203 -7.12 5.95 -14.25
N THR A 204 -8.13 6.03 -13.39
CA THR A 204 -8.06 6.73 -12.11
C THR A 204 -7.14 6.02 -11.12
N ASP A 205 -7.19 4.68 -11.05
CA ASP A 205 -6.27 3.88 -10.24
C ASP A 205 -4.82 4.01 -10.74
N TRP A 206 -4.61 4.04 -12.06
CA TRP A 206 -3.27 4.23 -12.63
C TRP A 206 -2.69 5.60 -12.28
N TRP A 207 -3.51 6.66 -12.29
CA TRP A 207 -3.07 7.99 -11.84
C TRP A 207 -2.69 7.97 -10.35
N SER A 208 -3.54 7.39 -9.50
CA SER A 208 -3.27 7.25 -8.06
C SER A 208 -2.01 6.41 -7.81
N THR A 209 -1.81 5.33 -8.58
CA THR A 209 -0.59 4.50 -8.53
C THR A 209 0.65 5.31 -8.89
N ALA A 210 0.59 6.11 -9.96
CA ALA A 210 1.69 6.99 -10.36
C ALA A 210 1.99 8.03 -9.27
N SER A 211 0.96 8.60 -8.62
CA SER A 211 1.12 9.54 -7.50
C SER A 211 1.77 8.88 -6.28
N VAL A 212 1.39 7.64 -5.95
CA VAL A 212 2.01 6.84 -4.87
C VAL A 212 3.48 6.53 -5.17
N LEU A 213 3.80 6.15 -6.40
CA LEU A 213 5.17 5.89 -6.82
C LEU A 213 6.00 7.18 -6.84
N ALA A 214 5.43 8.31 -7.27
CA ALA A 214 6.08 9.62 -7.23
C ALA A 214 6.34 10.06 -5.78
N PHE A 215 5.40 9.85 -4.87
CA PHE A 215 5.61 10.04 -3.43
C PHE A 215 6.78 9.20 -2.91
N ALA A 216 6.83 7.92 -3.25
CA ALA A 216 7.92 7.04 -2.83
C ALA A 216 9.27 7.51 -3.39
N ALA A 217 9.32 7.93 -4.64
CA ALA A 217 10.53 8.37 -5.34
C ALA A 217 11.06 9.72 -4.85
N THR A 218 10.17 10.64 -4.46
CA THR A 218 10.56 11.98 -3.96
C THR A 218 10.72 12.03 -2.45
N GLY A 219 10.06 11.12 -1.71
CA GLY A 219 10.03 11.09 -0.26
C GLY A 219 9.02 12.07 0.35
N ALA A 220 8.20 12.73 -0.47
CA ALA A 220 7.23 13.73 -0.05
C ALA A 220 5.97 13.73 -0.93
N PRO A 221 4.79 14.16 -0.41
CA PRO A 221 3.58 14.32 -1.22
C PRO A 221 3.81 15.32 -2.36
N VAL A 222 3.73 14.83 -3.61
CA VAL A 222 4.11 15.62 -4.80
C VAL A 222 3.17 16.79 -5.10
N PHE A 223 1.94 16.73 -4.62
CA PHE A 223 0.96 17.82 -4.71
C PHE A 223 0.87 18.63 -3.42
N GLY A 224 1.76 18.33 -2.41
CA GLY A 224 1.74 18.97 -1.10
C GLY A 224 0.66 18.40 -0.17
N THR A 225 0.51 19.02 1.01
CA THR A 225 -0.39 18.50 2.07
C THR A 225 -1.48 19.47 2.48
N GLN A 226 -1.25 20.78 2.32
CA GLN A 226 -2.17 21.82 2.82
C GLN A 226 -2.05 23.12 1.99
N PRO A 227 -3.10 23.95 1.99
CA PRO A 227 -4.48 23.61 2.35
C PRO A 227 -5.10 22.66 1.34
N MET A 228 -6.12 21.88 1.74
CA MET A 228 -6.75 20.85 0.91
C MET A 228 -7.13 21.34 -0.49
N MET A 229 -7.80 22.50 -0.59
CA MET A 229 -8.20 23.07 -1.88
C MET A 229 -7.00 23.38 -2.80
N ALA A 230 -5.87 23.80 -2.25
CA ALA A 230 -4.66 24.05 -3.05
C ALA A 230 -4.00 22.73 -3.50
N VAL A 231 -4.14 21.62 -2.75
CA VAL A 231 -3.73 20.30 -3.19
C VAL A 231 -4.58 19.87 -4.38
N LEU A 232 -5.91 19.90 -4.25
CA LEU A 232 -6.85 19.55 -5.33
C LEU A 232 -6.62 20.39 -6.59
N GLN A 233 -6.35 21.70 -6.44
CA GLN A 233 -6.02 22.56 -7.59
C GLN A 233 -4.72 22.15 -8.28
N ARG A 234 -3.69 21.72 -7.52
CA ARG A 234 -2.43 21.23 -8.11
C ARG A 234 -2.62 19.88 -8.79
N GLU A 235 -3.44 18.99 -8.25
CA GLU A 235 -3.84 17.74 -8.89
C GLU A 235 -4.55 18.01 -10.22
N ALA A 236 -5.61 18.83 -10.20
CA ALA A 236 -6.35 19.21 -11.39
C ALA A 236 -5.49 19.88 -12.47
N ALA A 237 -4.44 20.59 -12.08
CA ALA A 237 -3.49 21.25 -12.99
C ALA A 237 -2.28 20.39 -13.38
N GLY A 238 -2.12 19.17 -12.82
CA GLY A 238 -0.94 18.31 -13.03
C GLY A 238 0.37 18.88 -12.46
N ASN A 239 0.29 19.82 -11.51
CA ASN A 239 1.44 20.53 -10.94
C ASN A 239 2.12 19.73 -9.84
N ALA A 240 2.66 18.56 -10.18
CA ALA A 240 3.42 17.72 -9.26
C ALA A 240 4.85 18.25 -9.05
N ASN A 241 5.32 18.31 -7.81
CA ASN A 241 6.71 18.59 -7.48
C ASN A 241 7.54 17.29 -7.59
N LEU A 242 8.26 17.15 -8.69
CA LEU A 242 9.06 15.98 -9.04
C LEU A 242 10.57 16.27 -9.01
N GLN A 243 10.99 17.25 -8.21
CA GLN A 243 12.40 17.64 -8.13
C GLN A 243 13.29 16.51 -7.59
N GLY A 244 14.49 16.40 -8.15
CA GLY A 244 15.49 15.42 -7.72
C GLY A 244 15.28 14.01 -8.26
N LEU A 245 14.36 13.83 -9.22
CA LEU A 245 14.24 12.58 -9.96
C LEU A 245 15.19 12.55 -11.16
N PRO A 246 15.70 11.36 -11.56
CA PRO A 246 16.46 11.16 -12.77
C PRO A 246 15.65 11.57 -14.02
N PRO A 247 16.30 11.97 -15.14
CA PRO A 247 15.62 12.64 -16.26
C PRO A 247 14.51 11.83 -16.92
N ARG A 248 14.70 10.53 -17.16
CA ARG A 248 13.68 9.66 -17.80
C ARG A 248 12.51 9.42 -16.85
N THR A 249 12.82 9.08 -15.60
CA THR A 249 11.84 8.90 -14.52
C THR A 249 11.01 10.18 -14.32
N LEU A 250 11.66 11.35 -14.32
CA LEU A 250 10.97 12.65 -14.23
C LEU A 250 9.98 12.87 -15.36
N GLN A 251 10.39 12.62 -16.61
CA GLN A 251 9.52 12.78 -17.78
C GLN A 251 8.34 11.80 -17.75
N ALA A 252 8.60 10.55 -17.37
CA ALA A 252 7.56 9.53 -17.29
C ALA A 252 6.54 9.84 -16.19
N PHE A 253 6.97 10.32 -15.02
CA PHE A 253 6.02 10.76 -13.99
C PHE A 253 5.20 11.98 -14.43
N ARG A 254 5.78 12.94 -15.13
CA ARG A 254 5.02 14.05 -15.71
C ARG A 254 3.95 13.56 -16.67
N ALA A 255 4.28 12.61 -17.53
CA ALA A 255 3.33 12.01 -18.44
C ALA A 255 2.29 11.15 -17.74
N ALA A 256 2.66 10.38 -16.70
CA ALA A 256 1.71 9.55 -15.94
C ALA A 256 0.72 10.38 -15.11
N LEU A 257 1.14 11.57 -14.67
CA LEU A 257 0.36 12.52 -13.88
C LEU A 257 -0.23 13.65 -14.74
N ASP A 258 -0.40 13.44 -16.05
CA ASP A 258 -1.10 14.39 -16.91
C ASP A 258 -2.58 14.48 -16.52
N PRO A 259 -3.15 15.69 -16.35
CA PRO A 259 -4.57 15.84 -16.04
C PRO A 259 -5.50 15.17 -17.05
N ASN A 260 -5.14 15.18 -18.32
CA ASN A 260 -5.91 14.51 -19.36
C ASN A 260 -5.59 12.99 -19.39
N PRO A 261 -6.54 12.10 -19.06
CA PRO A 261 -6.30 10.66 -19.04
C PRO A 261 -5.78 10.08 -20.36
N ARG A 262 -6.13 10.72 -21.50
CA ARG A 262 -5.72 10.28 -22.84
C ARG A 262 -4.26 10.63 -23.18
N GLN A 263 -3.66 11.56 -22.42
CA GLN A 263 -2.27 11.98 -22.59
C GLN A 263 -1.32 11.20 -21.67
N ARG A 264 -1.85 10.46 -20.70
CA ARG A 264 -1.05 9.68 -19.74
C ARG A 264 -0.26 8.60 -20.42
N CYS A 265 1.00 8.44 -20.03
CA CYS A 265 1.75 7.26 -20.41
C CYS A 265 1.19 6.02 -19.71
N THR A 266 1.41 4.86 -20.32
CA THR A 266 0.98 3.59 -19.73
C THR A 266 1.84 3.23 -18.50
N PRO A 267 1.33 2.40 -17.57
CA PRO A 267 2.13 1.87 -16.46
C PRO A 267 3.41 1.16 -16.91
N ALA A 268 3.38 0.49 -18.07
CA ALA A 268 4.55 -0.16 -18.64
C ALA A 268 5.62 0.85 -19.08
N GLN A 269 5.23 1.97 -19.70
CA GLN A 269 6.16 3.04 -20.09
C GLN A 269 6.75 3.75 -18.86
N LEU A 270 5.96 3.95 -17.79
CA LEU A 270 6.48 4.48 -16.53
C LEU A 270 7.53 3.54 -15.93
N LEU A 271 7.23 2.24 -15.87
CA LEU A 271 8.16 1.23 -15.34
C LEU A 271 9.44 1.18 -16.16
N GLU A 272 9.35 1.16 -17.51
CA GLU A 272 10.50 1.16 -18.40
C GLU A 272 11.43 2.37 -18.17
N ALA A 273 10.86 3.56 -17.97
CA ALA A 273 11.64 4.76 -17.68
C ALA A 273 12.35 4.68 -16.31
N ILE A 274 11.68 4.14 -15.28
CA ILE A 274 12.27 3.91 -13.96
C ILE A 274 13.41 2.90 -14.06
N GLN A 275 13.21 1.81 -14.78
CA GLN A 275 14.23 0.77 -15.02
C GLN A 275 15.45 1.35 -15.75
N ALA A 276 15.22 2.12 -16.82
CA ALA A 276 16.29 2.72 -17.60
C ALA A 276 17.19 3.65 -16.78
N ASP A 277 16.63 4.36 -15.79
CA ASP A 277 17.42 5.20 -14.88
C ASP A 277 18.03 4.39 -13.72
N ALA A 278 17.36 3.32 -13.26
CA ALA A 278 17.87 2.46 -12.19
C ALA A 278 19.15 1.69 -12.59
N TRP A 279 19.26 1.33 -13.87
CA TRP A 279 20.39 0.56 -14.41
C TRP A 279 21.51 1.43 -14.98
N GLN A 280 21.40 2.76 -14.95
CA GLN A 280 22.52 3.63 -15.27
C GLN A 280 23.58 3.45 -14.16
N THR A 281 24.72 2.86 -14.54
CA THR A 281 25.89 2.75 -13.66
C THR A 281 26.20 4.13 -13.11
N PRO A 282 26.33 4.33 -11.79
CA PRO A 282 26.79 5.60 -11.25
C PRO A 282 28.12 5.95 -11.91
N GLU A 283 28.29 7.20 -12.37
CA GLU A 283 29.64 7.67 -12.71
C GLU A 283 30.58 7.32 -11.56
N PRO A 284 31.78 6.78 -11.84
CA PRO A 284 32.71 6.40 -10.79
C PRO A 284 32.92 7.62 -9.90
N MET A 285 32.50 7.54 -8.66
CA MET A 285 32.83 8.58 -7.68
C MET A 285 34.34 8.73 -7.60
N PRO A 286 34.86 9.97 -7.58
CA PRO A 286 36.25 10.17 -7.34
C PRO A 286 36.66 9.45 -6.05
N PRO A 287 37.85 8.87 -5.97
CA PRO A 287 38.27 8.09 -4.82
C PRO A 287 38.14 8.94 -3.56
N PHE A 288 37.29 8.50 -2.63
CA PHE A 288 37.28 9.05 -1.29
C PHE A 288 38.63 8.74 -0.63
N ASP A 289 39.33 9.77 -0.22
CA ASP A 289 40.44 9.62 0.73
C ASP A 289 39.83 8.97 1.99
N SER A 290 40.31 7.74 2.26
CA SER A 290 39.80 6.93 3.36
C SER A 290 40.06 7.64 4.70
N PRO A 291 39.04 7.97 5.50
CA PRO A 291 39.25 8.28 6.90
C PRO A 291 39.61 7.01 7.65
N ALA A 292 40.59 7.15 8.57
CA ALA A 292 41.08 6.10 9.42
C ALA A 292 39.99 5.28 10.15
N PRO A 293 40.28 4.00 10.50
CA PRO A 293 39.30 3.12 11.09
C PRO A 293 38.83 3.62 12.48
N MET A 294 37.59 3.96 12.60
CA MET A 294 36.96 4.20 13.91
C MET A 294 36.72 2.86 14.61
N SER A 295 37.38 2.69 15.74
CA SER A 295 37.23 1.55 16.65
C SER A 295 35.79 1.43 17.20
N GLY A 296 35.26 0.21 17.15
CA GLY A 296 34.32 -0.33 18.12
C GLY A 296 32.92 0.28 18.14
N ALA A 297 32.07 -0.11 17.21
CA ALA A 297 30.62 0.00 17.43
C ALA A 297 30.03 -1.41 17.52
N ALA A 298 29.46 -1.71 18.67
CA ALA A 298 28.75 -2.94 18.95
C ALA A 298 27.72 -3.24 17.86
N LEU A 299 27.82 -4.41 17.25
CA LEU A 299 26.84 -4.99 16.33
C LEU A 299 25.48 -5.05 17.04
N ARG A 300 24.58 -4.14 16.68
CA ARG A 300 23.18 -4.21 17.08
C ARG A 300 22.54 -5.39 16.34
N LYS A 301 22.32 -6.47 17.07
CA LYS A 301 21.42 -7.56 16.66
C LYS A 301 20.05 -6.96 16.51
N ASN A 302 19.56 -6.71 15.33
CA ASN A 302 18.16 -6.55 14.89
C ASN A 302 17.95 -5.55 13.72
N GLN A 303 18.98 -5.22 12.95
CA GLN A 303 18.80 -4.29 11.80
C GLN A 303 18.06 -4.91 10.60
N TYR A 304 17.87 -6.23 10.58
CA TYR A 304 17.21 -6.91 9.45
C TYR A 304 15.68 -6.89 9.52
N VAL A 305 15.09 -6.79 10.72
CA VAL A 305 13.64 -6.79 10.91
C VAL A 305 13.03 -5.42 10.62
N ASP A 306 13.81 -4.34 10.75
CA ASP A 306 13.33 -2.97 10.63
C ASP A 306 13.31 -2.39 9.21
N ASN A 307 13.94 -3.04 8.23
CA ASN A 307 13.96 -2.55 6.86
C ASN A 307 13.78 -3.67 5.82
N PRO A 308 12.53 -3.97 5.42
CA PRO A 308 12.20 -5.00 4.43
C PRO A 308 12.91 -4.84 3.08
N ARG A 309 13.27 -3.60 2.68
CA ARG A 309 13.98 -3.31 1.43
C ARG A 309 15.35 -3.99 1.36
N ARG A 310 16.02 -4.20 2.50
CA ARG A 310 17.30 -4.93 2.54
C ARG A 310 17.14 -6.40 2.16
N LEU A 311 16.04 -7.02 2.58
CA LEU A 311 15.72 -8.40 2.19
C LEU A 311 15.38 -8.51 0.71
N TRP A 312 14.72 -7.49 0.15
CA TRP A 312 14.47 -7.44 -1.29
C TRP A 312 15.75 -7.43 -2.10
N ARG A 313 16.77 -6.68 -1.69
CA ARG A 313 18.10 -6.65 -2.34
C ARG A 313 18.79 -8.00 -2.27
N ALA A 314 18.72 -8.69 -1.13
CA ALA A 314 19.32 -10.01 -0.96
C ALA A 314 18.70 -11.08 -1.88
N GLN A 315 17.40 -11.01 -2.14
CA GLN A 315 16.68 -11.93 -3.05
C GLN A 315 17.00 -11.72 -4.54
N SER A 316 17.60 -10.59 -4.91
CA SER A 316 17.93 -10.24 -6.29
C SER A 316 19.37 -10.58 -6.68
N MET A 317 20.22 -10.96 -5.73
CA MET A 317 21.61 -11.35 -6.05
C MET A 317 21.60 -12.70 -6.77
N PRO A 318 22.28 -12.82 -7.94
CA PRO A 318 22.45 -14.11 -8.59
C PRO A 318 23.14 -15.06 -7.61
N THR A 319 22.65 -16.29 -7.51
CA THR A 319 23.19 -17.36 -6.64
C THR A 319 24.69 -17.63 -6.83
N ALA A 320 25.31 -17.11 -7.89
CA ALA A 320 26.72 -17.24 -8.20
C ALA A 320 27.68 -16.37 -7.34
N MET A 321 27.17 -15.45 -6.52
CA MET A 321 27.99 -14.62 -5.63
C MET A 321 27.99 -15.06 -4.16
N ILE A 322 27.28 -16.14 -3.81
CA ILE A 322 27.36 -16.74 -2.48
C ILE A 322 28.32 -17.93 -2.58
N SER A 323 29.60 -17.67 -2.79
CA SER A 323 30.63 -18.67 -2.55
C SER A 323 30.86 -18.75 -1.05
N TYR A 324 30.25 -19.69 -0.41
CA TYR A 324 30.54 -20.11 0.95
C TYR A 324 31.90 -20.79 0.93
N ASP A 325 32.92 -20.20 1.54
CA ASP A 325 34.21 -20.84 1.77
C ASP A 325 34.10 -21.65 3.09
N PRO A 326 34.08 -23.00 3.01
CA PRO A 326 34.00 -23.82 4.20
C PRO A 326 35.30 -23.86 5.03
N ALA A 327 36.36 -23.16 4.62
CA ALA A 327 37.67 -23.22 5.27
C ALA A 327 37.80 -22.30 6.51
N GLU A 328 36.88 -21.39 6.77
CA GLU A 328 36.96 -20.48 7.94
C GLU A 328 36.41 -21.05 9.27
N LEU A 329 35.95 -22.31 9.32
CA LEU A 329 35.39 -22.91 10.53
C LEU A 329 36.31 -23.82 11.35
N HIS A 330 37.61 -23.86 11.03
CA HIS A 330 38.58 -24.66 11.76
C HIS A 330 39.77 -23.84 12.29
N THR A 331 39.56 -23.02 13.32
CA THR A 331 40.63 -22.68 14.27
C THR A 331 40.03 -22.03 15.52
N SER A 332 39.68 -22.84 16.48
CA SER A 332 39.88 -22.56 17.91
C SER A 332 39.31 -23.71 18.78
N ALA A 333 40.09 -24.76 18.92
CA ALA A 333 39.96 -25.68 20.05
C ALA A 333 40.73 -25.07 21.24
N PRO A 334 40.17 -25.02 22.46
CA PRO A 334 40.91 -24.62 23.64
C PRO A 334 41.88 -25.75 24.07
N ALA A 335 43.11 -25.41 24.32
CA ALA A 335 44.09 -26.30 24.91
C ALA A 335 43.65 -26.78 26.28
N GLN A 336 43.65 -28.09 26.45
CA GLN A 336 43.53 -28.75 27.77
C GLN A 336 44.84 -28.49 28.51
N GLY A 337 44.77 -27.81 29.65
CA GLY A 337 45.84 -27.73 30.63
C GLY A 337 45.86 -28.99 31.46
N GLU A 338 47.00 -29.68 31.47
CA GLU A 338 47.34 -30.71 32.44
C GLU A 338 47.49 -30.13 33.83
N ILE A 339 46.90 -30.82 34.80
CA ILE A 339 47.08 -30.58 36.24
C ILE A 339 48.02 -31.66 36.75
N GLU A 340 49.13 -31.21 37.35
CA GLU A 340 49.77 -31.91 38.45
C GLU A 340 49.29 -31.33 39.78
#